data_81f1d405de3f84004da8bbe6853e7f03
#
_entry.id   81f1d405de3f84004da8bbe6853e7f03
#
_cell.length_a   1.000
_cell.length_b   1.000
_cell.length_c   1.000
_cell.angle_alpha   90.00
_cell.angle_beta   90.00
_cell.angle_gamma   90.00
#
_symmetry.space_group_name_H-M   'P 1'
#
loop_
_entity.id
_entity.type
_entity.pdbx_description
1 polymer ?
#
loop_
_entity_poly.entity_id
_entity_poly.type
_entity_poly.pdbx_seq_one_letter_code
_entity_poly.pdbx_strand_id
1 'polypeptide(L)'
;PALAFGDLDVLGIGPIARKVSESFDAYWNHALAYPASALAGQAPDEQTVARLRARHDAFVAAQTDSDYLQALRNSSLSRQLQEGNIRLVWGKAEVVADAPEKLLAERDRSELHLSSLLAPYFRGLERELIIFSPYFVPGKEGVEFFGNLVKKGVHVRIVTNSLSSTDVPVVHAGYARHRRNLLRAGVELYEMNRQIATEQRGGMRTFTGSSKASLHAKSFVLDRRHVFIGSLNLDPRSVIENTE
;
A
#
# COMPACT_ATOMS: atom_id res chain seq x y z
N PRO A 1 -16.43 -0.79 -15.65
CA PRO A 1 -16.39 -1.48 -14.37
C PRO A 1 -15.31 -0.85 -13.49
N ALA A 2 -15.68 -0.49 -12.26
CA ALA A 2 -14.76 0.10 -11.32
C ALA A 2 -13.69 -0.95 -10.93
N LEU A 3 -12.42 -0.54 -10.86
CA LEU A 3 -11.35 -1.34 -10.33
C LEU A 3 -11.53 -1.43 -8.80
N ALA A 4 -11.60 -2.65 -8.26
CA ALA A 4 -11.65 -2.87 -6.82
C ALA A 4 -10.23 -3.17 -6.32
N PHE A 5 -9.73 -2.37 -5.38
CA PHE A 5 -8.43 -2.59 -4.76
C PHE A 5 -8.56 -3.43 -3.49
N GLY A 6 -7.69 -4.45 -3.36
CA GLY A 6 -7.47 -5.15 -2.11
C GLY A 6 -6.36 -4.42 -1.34
N ASP A 7 -6.75 -3.73 -0.26
CA ASP A 7 -5.84 -2.97 0.58
C ASP A 7 -5.85 -3.46 2.03
N LEU A 8 -4.90 -3.00 2.82
CA LEU A 8 -4.75 -3.32 4.23
C LEU A 8 -4.47 -2.02 5.00
N ASP A 9 -5.42 -1.64 5.83
CA ASP A 9 -5.34 -0.46 6.69
C ASP A 9 -5.24 -0.83 8.16
N VAL A 10 -4.69 0.05 8.97
CA VAL A 10 -4.54 -0.13 10.41
C VAL A 10 -5.15 1.04 11.16
N LEU A 11 -5.98 0.75 12.15
CA LEU A 11 -6.43 1.73 13.13
C LEU A 11 -5.47 1.73 14.32
N GLY A 12 -4.71 2.81 14.48
CA GLY A 12 -3.79 3.01 15.61
C GLY A 12 -4.37 3.99 16.64
N ILE A 13 -4.27 3.63 17.93
CA ILE A 13 -4.67 4.50 19.02
C ILE A 13 -3.53 4.65 20.05
N GLY A 14 -3.59 5.70 20.87
CA GLY A 14 -2.61 5.96 21.92
C GLY A 14 -1.35 6.66 21.40
N PRO A 15 -0.15 6.34 21.96
CA PRO A 15 1.08 7.09 21.63
C PRO A 15 1.46 7.08 20.14
N ILE A 16 1.07 6.04 19.40
CA ILE A 16 1.36 5.93 17.98
C ILE A 16 0.68 7.05 17.18
N ALA A 17 -0.51 7.49 17.57
CA ALA A 17 -1.22 8.57 16.90
C ALA A 17 -0.44 9.89 16.95
N ARG A 18 0.26 10.18 18.06
CA ARG A 18 1.15 11.35 18.16
C ARG A 18 2.32 11.25 17.21
N LYS A 19 2.95 10.07 17.12
CA LYS A 19 4.06 9.85 16.18
C LYS A 19 3.65 10.02 14.72
N VAL A 20 2.42 9.60 14.37
CA VAL A 20 1.86 9.87 13.04
C VAL A 20 1.70 11.39 12.83
N SER A 21 1.17 12.12 13.83
CA SER A 21 1.05 13.57 13.74
C SER A 21 2.42 14.27 13.61
N GLU A 22 3.41 13.85 14.39
CA GLU A 22 4.79 14.38 14.30
C GLU A 22 5.39 14.16 12.90
N SER A 23 5.21 12.98 12.33
CA SER A 23 5.65 12.67 10.97
C SER A 23 4.92 13.54 9.93
N PHE A 24 3.59 13.67 10.07
CA PHE A 24 2.80 14.55 9.20
C PHE A 24 3.25 16.02 9.29
N ASP A 25 3.48 16.52 10.50
CA ASP A 25 3.90 17.90 10.74
C ASP A 25 5.28 18.20 10.15
N ALA A 26 6.20 17.21 10.15
CA ALA A 26 7.50 17.34 9.51
C ALA A 26 7.37 17.59 8.00
N TYR A 27 6.44 16.90 7.32
CA TYR A 27 6.16 17.14 5.91
C TYR A 27 5.37 18.42 5.67
N TRP A 28 4.31 18.65 6.47
CA TRP A 28 3.43 19.81 6.31
C TRP A 28 4.15 21.14 6.46
N ASN A 29 5.09 21.21 7.41
CA ASN A 29 5.86 22.43 7.69
C ASN A 29 7.18 22.51 6.92
N HIS A 30 7.47 21.52 6.05
CA HIS A 30 8.71 21.51 5.28
C HIS A 30 8.69 22.57 4.17
N ALA A 31 9.89 23.09 3.81
CA ALA A 31 10.03 24.11 2.77
C ALA A 31 9.55 23.66 1.37
N LEU A 32 9.41 22.35 1.13
CA LEU A 32 8.85 21.78 -0.10
C LEU A 32 7.33 21.65 -0.08
N ALA A 33 6.67 21.91 1.04
CA ALA A 33 5.22 21.88 1.13
C ALA A 33 4.64 23.22 0.64
N TYR A 34 4.26 23.27 -0.63
CA TYR A 34 3.63 24.44 -1.23
C TYR A 34 2.11 24.39 -1.08
N PRO A 35 1.46 25.46 -0.63
CA PRO A 35 0.00 25.57 -0.65
C PRO A 35 -0.52 25.35 -2.08
N ALA A 36 -1.59 24.58 -2.25
CA ALA A 36 -2.19 24.33 -3.56
C ALA A 36 -2.56 25.65 -4.28
N SER A 37 -2.95 26.70 -3.52
CA SER A 37 -3.23 28.03 -4.04
C SER A 37 -2.03 28.72 -4.68
N ALA A 38 -0.79 28.37 -4.29
CA ALA A 38 0.42 28.90 -4.89
C ALA A 38 0.73 28.26 -6.26
N LEU A 39 0.22 27.05 -6.49
CA LEU A 39 0.41 26.30 -7.73
C LEU A 39 -0.81 26.40 -8.67
N ALA A 40 -1.98 26.70 -8.13
CA ALA A 40 -3.18 26.96 -8.90
C ALA A 40 -3.12 28.36 -9.53
N GLY A 41 -3.63 28.50 -10.73
CA GLY A 41 -3.85 29.81 -11.35
C GLY A 41 -4.85 30.65 -10.55
N GLN A 42 -5.68 31.46 -11.22
CA GLN A 42 -6.72 32.24 -10.54
C GLN A 42 -7.65 31.35 -9.71
N ALA A 43 -7.96 31.80 -8.49
CA ALA A 43 -8.97 31.16 -7.66
C ALA A 43 -10.30 31.10 -8.43
N PRO A 44 -11.02 29.98 -8.37
CA PRO A 44 -12.32 29.88 -9.03
C PRO A 44 -13.30 30.89 -8.42
N ASP A 45 -14.17 31.43 -9.25
CA ASP A 45 -15.25 32.30 -8.78
C ASP A 45 -16.27 31.55 -7.89
N GLU A 46 -17.03 32.30 -7.10
CA GLU A 46 -18.01 31.73 -6.17
C GLU A 46 -19.06 30.85 -6.88
N GLN A 47 -19.43 31.20 -8.10
CA GLN A 47 -20.40 30.46 -8.88
C GLN A 47 -19.84 29.08 -9.30
N THR A 48 -18.58 29.02 -9.65
CA THR A 48 -17.87 27.76 -9.96
C THR A 48 -17.76 26.87 -8.72
N VAL A 49 -17.41 27.45 -7.57
CA VAL A 49 -17.35 26.73 -6.28
C VAL A 49 -18.74 26.18 -5.90
N ALA A 50 -19.79 27.02 -5.98
CA ALA A 50 -21.15 26.60 -5.68
C ALA A 50 -21.63 25.45 -6.58
N ARG A 51 -21.34 25.54 -7.87
CA ARG A 51 -21.65 24.47 -8.85
C ARG A 51 -20.93 23.17 -8.55
N LEU A 52 -19.64 23.23 -8.18
CA LEU A 52 -18.85 22.06 -7.81
C LEU A 52 -19.38 21.41 -6.53
N ARG A 53 -19.73 22.21 -5.52
CA ARG A 53 -20.37 21.71 -4.28
C ARG A 53 -21.69 21.02 -4.58
N ALA A 54 -22.58 21.67 -5.30
CA ALA A 54 -23.88 21.09 -5.67
C ALA A 54 -23.72 19.75 -6.45
N ARG A 55 -22.75 19.69 -7.36
CA ARG A 55 -22.43 18.45 -8.08
C ARG A 55 -21.91 17.36 -7.15
N HIS A 56 -21.04 17.70 -6.20
CA HIS A 56 -20.51 16.78 -5.21
C HIS A 56 -21.64 16.25 -4.32
N ASP A 57 -22.50 17.15 -3.81
CA ASP A 57 -23.62 16.79 -2.94
C ASP A 57 -24.63 15.88 -3.65
N ALA A 58 -24.94 16.18 -4.91
CA ALA A 58 -25.77 15.32 -5.74
C ALA A 58 -25.13 13.93 -5.95
N PHE A 59 -23.83 13.88 -6.18
CA PHE A 59 -23.10 12.62 -6.30
C PHE A 59 -23.16 11.81 -5.00
N VAL A 60 -22.89 12.43 -3.85
CA VAL A 60 -22.96 11.78 -2.54
C VAL A 60 -24.35 11.25 -2.27
N ALA A 61 -25.38 12.06 -2.51
CA ALA A 61 -26.78 11.66 -2.36
C ALA A 61 -27.13 10.43 -3.23
N ALA A 62 -26.65 10.41 -4.48
CA ALA A 62 -26.87 9.28 -5.39
C ALA A 62 -26.17 7.99 -4.97
N GLN A 63 -25.12 8.07 -4.12
CA GLN A 63 -24.37 6.90 -3.64
C GLN A 63 -24.90 6.33 -2.32
N THR A 64 -25.85 7.00 -1.66
CA THR A 64 -26.31 6.65 -0.30
C THR A 64 -26.76 5.20 -0.17
N ASP A 65 -27.37 4.63 -1.22
CA ASP A 65 -27.85 3.26 -1.27
C ASP A 65 -27.01 2.33 -2.15
N SER A 66 -25.79 2.75 -2.49
CA SER A 66 -24.89 1.90 -3.28
C SER A 66 -24.52 0.60 -2.54
N ASP A 67 -24.35 -0.48 -3.29
CA ASP A 67 -23.91 -1.78 -2.75
C ASP A 67 -22.65 -1.67 -1.91
N TYR A 68 -21.74 -0.76 -2.29
CA TYR A 68 -20.50 -0.51 -1.56
C TYR A 68 -20.76 0.06 -0.15
N LEU A 69 -21.59 1.11 -0.04
CA LEU A 69 -21.91 1.70 1.26
C LEU A 69 -22.76 0.76 2.12
N GLN A 70 -23.63 -0.02 1.51
CA GLN A 70 -24.39 -1.06 2.24
C GLN A 70 -23.44 -2.14 2.78
N ALA A 71 -22.48 -2.62 1.97
CA ALA A 71 -21.48 -3.58 2.40
C ALA A 71 -20.60 -3.01 3.54
N LEU A 72 -20.21 -1.75 3.45
CA LEU A 72 -19.43 -1.07 4.48
C LEU A 72 -20.22 -0.96 5.80
N ARG A 73 -21.46 -0.49 5.75
CA ARG A 73 -22.35 -0.38 6.93
C ARG A 73 -22.60 -1.72 7.60
N ASN A 74 -22.72 -2.79 6.80
CA ASN A 74 -22.96 -4.15 7.28
C ASN A 74 -21.68 -4.92 7.62
N SER A 75 -20.50 -4.28 7.51
CA SER A 75 -19.23 -4.90 7.85
C SER A 75 -19.13 -5.19 9.35
N SER A 76 -18.32 -6.20 9.71
CA SER A 76 -18.06 -6.52 11.13
C SER A 76 -17.41 -5.35 11.86
N LEU A 77 -16.52 -4.62 11.19
CA LEU A 77 -15.84 -3.45 11.76
C LEU A 77 -16.84 -2.32 12.06
N SER A 78 -17.75 -2.00 11.12
CA SER A 78 -18.77 -0.97 11.34
C SER A 78 -19.65 -1.30 12.55
N ARG A 79 -20.05 -2.55 12.69
CA ARG A 79 -20.83 -3.00 13.87
C ARG A 79 -20.03 -2.85 15.16
N GLN A 80 -18.78 -3.31 15.19
CA GLN A 80 -17.91 -3.18 16.38
C GLN A 80 -17.69 -1.72 16.77
N LEU A 81 -17.56 -0.81 15.79
CA LEU A 81 -17.44 0.62 16.03
C LEU A 81 -18.72 1.20 16.65
N GLN A 82 -19.88 0.85 16.11
CA GLN A 82 -21.19 1.32 16.63
C GLN A 82 -21.50 0.78 18.03
N GLU A 83 -21.10 -0.46 18.31
CA GLU A 83 -21.30 -1.12 19.59
C GLU A 83 -20.23 -0.78 20.64
N GLY A 84 -19.16 -0.07 20.25
CA GLY A 84 -18.06 0.28 21.11
C GLY A 84 -17.21 -0.92 21.59
N ASN A 85 -17.25 -2.05 20.85
CA ASN A 85 -16.63 -3.31 21.25
C ASN A 85 -15.45 -3.72 20.37
N ILE A 86 -14.71 -2.76 19.82
CA ILE A 86 -13.55 -3.02 18.97
C ILE A 86 -12.51 -3.81 19.78
N ARG A 87 -12.10 -4.94 19.23
CA ARG A 87 -10.98 -5.72 19.79
C ARG A 87 -9.66 -5.08 19.38
N LEU A 88 -9.05 -4.37 20.31
CA LEU A 88 -7.72 -3.80 20.13
C LEU A 88 -6.66 -4.80 20.56
N VAL A 89 -5.58 -4.88 19.78
CA VAL A 89 -4.37 -5.63 20.12
C VAL A 89 -3.30 -4.62 20.53
N TRP A 90 -2.82 -4.75 21.77
CA TRP A 90 -1.79 -3.86 22.30
C TRP A 90 -0.40 -4.41 21.99
N GLY A 91 0.47 -3.56 21.49
CA GLY A 91 1.84 -3.92 21.15
C GLY A 91 2.72 -2.70 20.95
N LYS A 92 4.03 -2.93 20.78
CA LYS A 92 4.95 -1.87 20.37
C LYS A 92 4.65 -1.51 18.92
N ALA A 93 4.57 -0.22 18.63
CA ALA A 93 4.38 0.30 17.29
C ALA A 93 5.30 1.50 17.06
N GLU A 94 5.80 1.60 15.84
CA GLU A 94 6.68 2.69 15.39
C GLU A 94 6.15 3.24 14.09
N VAL A 95 6.34 4.54 13.87
CA VAL A 95 6.16 5.19 12.57
C VAL A 95 7.54 5.33 11.97
N VAL A 96 7.69 4.85 10.76
CA VAL A 96 8.90 4.98 9.95
C VAL A 96 8.51 5.60 8.62
N ALA A 97 9.23 6.61 8.20
CA ALA A 97 8.98 7.34 6.95
C ALA A 97 10.31 7.80 6.36
N ASP A 98 10.33 8.09 5.08
CA ASP A 98 11.42 8.83 4.47
C ASP A 98 11.51 10.23 5.10
N ALA A 99 12.70 10.81 5.14
CA ALA A 99 12.81 12.21 5.50
C ALA A 99 12.36 13.12 4.33
N PRO A 100 11.67 14.26 4.59
CA PRO A 100 11.28 15.18 3.52
C PRO A 100 12.45 15.66 2.66
N GLU A 101 13.65 15.79 3.26
CA GLU A 101 14.91 16.18 2.62
C GLU A 101 15.39 15.18 1.57
N LYS A 102 14.91 13.94 1.58
CA LYS A 102 15.22 12.93 0.57
C LYS A 102 15.02 13.44 -0.85
N LEU A 103 14.00 14.29 -1.07
CA LEU A 103 13.70 14.84 -2.40
C LEU A 103 14.76 15.81 -2.92
N LEU A 104 15.56 16.42 -2.03
CA LEU A 104 16.60 17.38 -2.37
C LEU A 104 18.03 16.81 -2.24
N ALA A 105 18.15 15.64 -1.62
CA ALA A 105 19.43 15.03 -1.34
C ALA A 105 19.94 14.21 -2.55
N GLU A 106 21.25 13.97 -2.56
CA GLU A 106 21.85 12.99 -3.47
C GLU A 106 21.33 11.59 -3.13
N ARG A 107 21.21 10.74 -4.15
CA ARG A 107 20.56 9.40 -4.02
C ARG A 107 21.31 8.44 -3.09
N ASP A 108 22.55 8.73 -2.76
CA ASP A 108 23.40 7.94 -1.85
C ASP A 108 23.19 8.27 -0.37
N ARG A 109 22.41 9.31 -0.04
CA ARG A 109 22.06 9.70 1.32
C ARG A 109 21.07 8.70 1.96
N SER A 110 21.53 7.47 2.14
CA SER A 110 20.69 6.34 2.59
C SER A 110 20.05 6.56 3.97
N GLU A 111 20.62 7.42 4.82
CA GLU A 111 20.06 7.78 6.14
C GLU A 111 18.72 8.50 6.06
N LEU A 112 18.40 9.08 4.90
CA LEU A 112 17.12 9.76 4.66
C LEU A 112 16.02 8.82 4.15
N HIS A 113 16.39 7.56 3.87
CA HIS A 113 15.51 6.59 3.24
C HIS A 113 14.84 5.67 4.27
N LEU A 114 13.53 5.46 4.13
CA LEU A 114 12.75 4.48 4.89
C LEU A 114 13.38 3.08 4.85
N SER A 115 13.96 2.70 3.71
CA SER A 115 14.64 1.42 3.55
C SER A 115 15.78 1.20 4.56
N SER A 116 16.48 2.26 4.95
CA SER A 116 17.54 2.20 5.96
C SER A 116 16.99 1.94 7.36
N LEU A 117 15.82 2.51 7.68
CA LEU A 117 15.11 2.26 8.94
C LEU A 117 14.57 0.83 9.02
N LEU A 118 14.21 0.24 7.88
CA LEU A 118 13.75 -1.15 7.79
C LEU A 118 14.90 -2.17 7.76
N ALA A 119 16.10 -1.77 7.35
CA ALA A 119 17.23 -2.67 7.16
C ALA A 119 17.59 -3.53 8.39
N PRO A 120 17.54 -3.05 9.66
CA PRO A 120 17.79 -3.88 10.82
C PRO A 120 16.83 -5.07 10.94
N TYR A 121 15.55 -4.86 10.64
CA TYR A 121 14.52 -5.90 10.68
C TYR A 121 14.78 -6.99 9.63
N PHE A 122 15.18 -6.60 8.42
CA PHE A 122 15.54 -7.53 7.35
C PHE A 122 16.84 -8.29 7.66
N ARG A 123 17.82 -7.64 8.28
CA ARG A 123 19.07 -8.32 8.69
C ARG A 123 18.85 -9.36 9.78
N GLY A 124 17.88 -9.12 10.66
CA GLY A 124 17.52 -10.02 11.74
C GLY A 124 16.58 -11.18 11.36
N LEU A 125 16.25 -11.34 10.07
CA LEU A 125 15.40 -12.42 9.60
C LEU A 125 16.06 -13.80 9.76
N GLU A 126 15.32 -14.72 10.38
CA GLU A 126 15.77 -16.09 10.68
C GLU A 126 14.90 -17.17 10.07
N ARG A 127 13.60 -16.93 9.89
CA ARG A 127 12.61 -17.97 9.59
C ARG A 127 11.78 -17.73 8.34
N GLU A 128 11.06 -16.60 8.26
CA GLU A 128 10.19 -16.34 7.13
C GLU A 128 10.04 -14.83 6.84
N LEU A 129 9.87 -14.54 5.57
CA LEU A 129 9.51 -13.22 5.06
C LEU A 129 8.32 -13.37 4.12
N ILE A 130 7.21 -12.72 4.46
CA ILE A 130 6.04 -12.64 3.59
C ILE A 130 5.88 -11.19 3.14
N ILE A 131 5.76 -10.98 1.84
CA ILE A 131 5.65 -9.66 1.23
C ILE A 131 4.37 -9.59 0.42
N PHE A 132 3.62 -8.52 0.62
CA PHE A 132 2.58 -8.06 -0.29
C PHE A 132 3.05 -6.75 -0.92
N SER A 133 3.24 -6.74 -2.23
CA SER A 133 3.65 -5.54 -2.95
C SER A 133 3.01 -5.53 -4.33
N PRO A 134 2.09 -4.60 -4.59
CA PRO A 134 1.39 -4.49 -5.88
C PRO A 134 2.36 -4.20 -7.02
N TYR A 135 3.38 -3.37 -6.74
CA TYR A 135 4.45 -3.03 -7.65
C TYR A 135 5.75 -3.63 -7.12
N PHE A 136 6.14 -4.74 -7.74
CA PHE A 136 7.30 -5.51 -7.34
C PHE A 136 8.30 -5.59 -8.50
N VAL A 137 9.34 -4.76 -8.46
CA VAL A 137 10.42 -4.72 -9.46
C VAL A 137 11.77 -4.79 -8.74
N PRO A 138 12.20 -5.99 -8.32
CA PRO A 138 13.35 -6.14 -7.42
C PRO A 138 14.70 -5.77 -8.03
N GLY A 139 14.81 -5.73 -9.36
CA GLY A 139 16.10 -5.57 -10.01
C GLY A 139 17.04 -6.76 -9.77
N LYS A 140 18.30 -6.63 -10.15
CA LYS A 140 19.32 -7.66 -9.89
C LYS A 140 19.65 -7.76 -8.41
N GLU A 141 19.79 -6.62 -7.75
CA GLU A 141 20.12 -6.52 -6.33
C GLU A 141 19.04 -7.16 -5.44
N GLY A 142 17.76 -6.92 -5.74
CA GLY A 142 16.66 -7.57 -5.03
C GLY A 142 16.62 -9.07 -5.23
N VAL A 143 16.93 -9.57 -6.43
CA VAL A 143 17.05 -11.02 -6.68
C VAL A 143 18.16 -11.63 -5.83
N GLU A 144 19.31 -10.98 -5.75
CA GLU A 144 20.44 -11.41 -4.91
C GLU A 144 20.09 -11.35 -3.42
N PHE A 145 19.45 -10.27 -2.99
CA PHE A 145 19.02 -10.09 -1.60
C PHE A 145 18.07 -11.21 -1.15
N PHE A 146 16.98 -11.47 -1.90
CA PHE A 146 16.04 -12.53 -1.56
C PHE A 146 16.67 -13.92 -1.68
N GLY A 147 17.52 -14.15 -2.69
CA GLY A 147 18.26 -15.39 -2.85
C GLY A 147 19.22 -15.67 -1.68
N ASN A 148 19.85 -14.63 -1.14
CA ASN A 148 20.72 -14.78 0.04
C ASN A 148 19.92 -15.08 1.30
N LEU A 149 18.70 -14.54 1.47
CA LEU A 149 17.80 -14.94 2.56
C LEU A 149 17.41 -16.40 2.46
N VAL A 150 17.03 -16.88 1.27
CA VAL A 150 16.71 -18.29 1.05
C VAL A 150 17.90 -19.20 1.37
N LYS A 151 19.12 -18.84 0.94
CA LYS A 151 20.36 -19.58 1.28
C LYS A 151 20.63 -19.66 2.78
N LYS A 152 20.19 -18.65 3.55
CA LYS A 152 20.27 -18.65 5.01
C LYS A 152 19.18 -19.50 5.68
N GLY A 153 18.24 -20.09 4.91
CA GLY A 153 17.15 -20.89 5.41
C GLY A 153 15.86 -20.11 5.67
N VAL A 154 15.77 -18.85 5.26
CA VAL A 154 14.56 -18.04 5.39
C VAL A 154 13.56 -18.41 4.27
N HIS A 155 12.32 -18.73 4.63
CA HIS A 155 11.24 -18.91 3.68
C HIS A 155 10.74 -17.57 3.15
N VAL A 156 11.01 -17.25 1.91
CA VAL A 156 10.62 -15.99 1.27
C VAL A 156 9.43 -16.21 0.38
N ARG A 157 8.30 -15.55 0.69
CA ARG A 157 7.04 -15.57 -0.07
C ARG A 157 6.66 -14.17 -0.50
N ILE A 158 6.36 -13.99 -1.76
CA ILE A 158 6.00 -12.69 -2.33
C ILE A 158 4.69 -12.82 -3.09
N VAL A 159 3.73 -11.97 -2.72
CA VAL A 159 2.44 -11.83 -3.38
C VAL A 159 2.44 -10.50 -4.14
N THR A 160 2.17 -10.56 -5.45
CA THR A 160 2.11 -9.38 -6.32
C THR A 160 0.96 -9.49 -7.32
N ASN A 161 0.76 -8.48 -8.14
CA ASN A 161 -0.23 -8.52 -9.19
C ASN A 161 0.24 -9.37 -10.38
N SER A 162 -0.68 -10.17 -10.94
CA SER A 162 -0.51 -10.76 -12.26
C SER A 162 -0.68 -9.71 -13.36
N LEU A 163 -0.33 -10.06 -14.61
CA LEU A 163 -0.60 -9.20 -15.76
C LEU A 163 -2.09 -8.86 -15.92
N SER A 164 -2.98 -9.77 -15.51
CA SER A 164 -4.43 -9.55 -15.61
C SER A 164 -5.00 -8.71 -14.48
N SER A 165 -4.35 -8.64 -13.32
CA SER A 165 -4.82 -7.91 -12.14
C SER A 165 -4.13 -6.55 -11.95
N THR A 166 -2.95 -6.34 -12.55
CA THR A 166 -2.24 -5.05 -12.42
C THR A 166 -3.00 -3.91 -13.10
N ASP A 167 -2.99 -2.74 -12.47
CA ASP A 167 -3.43 -1.48 -13.04
C ASP A 167 -2.34 -0.80 -13.89
N VAL A 168 -1.05 -1.21 -13.70
CA VAL A 168 0.12 -0.64 -14.40
C VAL A 168 0.92 -1.74 -15.11
N PRO A 169 0.58 -2.12 -16.37
CA PRO A 169 1.22 -3.22 -17.09
C PRO A 169 2.74 -3.10 -17.24
N VAL A 170 3.27 -1.88 -17.33
CA VAL A 170 4.73 -1.64 -17.46
C VAL A 170 5.48 -2.09 -16.20
N VAL A 171 4.90 -1.96 -15.01
CA VAL A 171 5.48 -2.45 -13.76
C VAL A 171 5.54 -3.97 -13.77
N HIS A 172 4.45 -4.63 -14.23
CA HIS A 172 4.45 -6.10 -14.36
C HIS A 172 5.53 -6.57 -15.35
N ALA A 173 5.78 -5.85 -16.44
CA ALA A 173 6.88 -6.18 -17.36
C ALA A 173 8.25 -6.10 -16.68
N GLY A 174 8.46 -5.14 -15.78
CA GLY A 174 9.64 -5.02 -14.93
C GLY A 174 9.83 -6.25 -14.03
N TYR A 175 8.78 -6.67 -13.33
CA TYR A 175 8.75 -7.86 -12.49
C TYR A 175 9.03 -9.14 -13.31
N ALA A 176 8.35 -9.32 -14.43
CA ALA A 176 8.42 -10.54 -15.25
C ALA A 176 9.85 -10.86 -15.72
N ARG A 177 10.70 -9.85 -15.91
CA ARG A 177 12.12 -10.04 -16.26
C ARG A 177 12.91 -10.76 -15.17
N HIS A 178 12.52 -10.60 -13.91
CA HIS A 178 13.24 -11.16 -12.75
C HIS A 178 12.57 -12.41 -12.19
N ARG A 179 11.31 -12.69 -12.53
CA ARG A 179 10.49 -13.79 -12.01
C ARG A 179 11.22 -15.14 -12.05
N ARG A 180 11.80 -15.50 -13.21
CA ARG A 180 12.52 -16.77 -13.37
C ARG A 180 13.72 -16.88 -12.44
N ASN A 181 14.45 -15.79 -12.25
CA ASN A 181 15.65 -15.78 -11.40
C ASN A 181 15.27 -15.89 -9.91
N LEU A 182 14.19 -15.23 -9.50
CA LEU A 182 13.65 -15.37 -8.14
C LEU A 182 13.23 -16.82 -7.84
N LEU A 183 12.48 -17.45 -8.75
CA LEU A 183 12.08 -18.86 -8.61
C LEU A 183 13.27 -19.79 -8.54
N ARG A 184 14.30 -19.59 -9.37
CA ARG A 184 15.55 -20.36 -9.32
C ARG A 184 16.34 -20.16 -8.02
N ALA A 185 16.21 -18.98 -7.42
CA ALA A 185 16.82 -18.67 -6.12
C ALA A 185 16.04 -19.27 -4.95
N GLY A 186 14.87 -19.92 -5.20
CA GLY A 186 14.04 -20.55 -4.20
C GLY A 186 13.00 -19.65 -3.56
N VAL A 187 12.74 -18.46 -4.13
CA VAL A 187 11.67 -17.57 -3.69
C VAL A 187 10.32 -18.11 -4.16
N GLU A 188 9.35 -18.19 -3.26
CA GLU A 188 7.97 -18.54 -3.58
C GLU A 188 7.22 -17.30 -4.08
N LEU A 189 6.69 -17.36 -5.32
CA LEU A 189 5.97 -16.24 -5.93
C LEU A 189 4.50 -16.59 -6.12
N TYR A 190 3.64 -15.67 -5.71
CA TYR A 190 2.20 -15.75 -5.87
C TYR A 190 1.71 -14.54 -6.66
N GLU A 191 0.99 -14.79 -7.73
CA GLU A 191 0.39 -13.74 -8.56
C GLU A 191 -1.12 -13.72 -8.32
N MET A 192 -1.68 -12.56 -8.01
CA MET A 192 -3.11 -12.43 -7.78
C MET A 192 -3.88 -12.80 -9.05
N ASN A 193 -4.79 -13.76 -8.92
CA ASN A 193 -5.67 -14.15 -10.02
C ASN A 193 -6.99 -13.39 -9.95
N ARG A 194 -7.31 -12.70 -11.03
CA ARG A 194 -8.56 -11.94 -11.19
C ARG A 194 -9.83 -12.79 -11.07
N GLN A 195 -9.77 -14.07 -11.41
CA GLN A 195 -10.94 -14.98 -11.42
C GLN A 195 -11.38 -15.44 -10.02
N ILE A 196 -10.47 -15.56 -9.06
CA ILE A 196 -10.79 -16.03 -7.70
C ILE A 196 -11.73 -15.07 -6.97
N ALA A 197 -11.64 -13.76 -7.23
CA ALA A 197 -12.55 -12.77 -6.65
C ALA A 197 -14.02 -12.95 -7.07
N THR A 198 -14.27 -13.69 -8.17
CA THR A 198 -15.63 -13.95 -8.69
C THR A 198 -16.23 -15.21 -8.10
N GLU A 199 -15.42 -16.21 -7.74
CA GLU A 199 -15.88 -17.51 -7.23
C GLU A 199 -16.23 -17.50 -5.74
N GLN A 200 -15.58 -16.65 -4.94
CA GLN A 200 -15.84 -16.56 -3.50
C GLN A 200 -17.08 -15.69 -3.14
N ARG A 201 -17.66 -14.97 -4.07
CA ARG A 201 -18.96 -14.31 -3.89
C ARG A 201 -20.06 -15.29 -4.27
N GLY A 202 -20.41 -16.15 -3.32
CA GLY A 202 -21.44 -17.17 -3.50
C GLY A 202 -22.75 -16.63 -4.06
N GLY A 203 -23.16 -17.22 -5.18
CA GLY A 203 -24.54 -17.31 -5.61
C GLY A 203 -25.18 -16.04 -6.13
N MET A 204 -24.88 -15.66 -7.30
CA MET A 204 -25.75 -15.23 -8.39
C MET A 204 -24.87 -14.67 -9.53
N ARG A 205 -24.79 -15.43 -10.63
CA ARG A 205 -24.14 -15.00 -11.86
C ARG A 205 -24.94 -13.83 -12.44
N THR A 206 -24.68 -12.62 -12.01
CA THR A 206 -25.08 -11.44 -12.76
C THR A 206 -24.06 -11.20 -13.85
N PHE A 207 -24.49 -11.31 -15.08
CA PHE A 207 -23.75 -11.22 -16.34
C PHE A 207 -23.21 -9.80 -16.64
N THR A 208 -23.12 -8.91 -15.67
CA THR A 208 -22.69 -7.53 -15.84
C THR A 208 -21.60 -7.17 -14.83
N GLY A 209 -20.35 -7.16 -15.31
CA GLY A 209 -19.24 -6.49 -14.68
C GLY A 209 -18.25 -7.42 -14.01
N SER A 210 -17.19 -7.81 -14.72
CA SER A 210 -15.97 -8.29 -14.09
C SER A 210 -15.39 -7.19 -13.21
N SER A 211 -15.57 -7.30 -11.89
CA SER A 211 -14.83 -6.45 -10.96
C SER A 211 -13.34 -6.81 -11.10
N LYS A 212 -12.55 -5.86 -11.61
CA LYS A 212 -11.12 -6.01 -11.72
C LYS A 212 -10.55 -5.88 -10.29
N ALA A 213 -10.32 -6.98 -9.61
CA ALA A 213 -9.61 -6.95 -8.34
C ALA A 213 -8.10 -6.77 -8.62
N SER A 214 -7.50 -5.80 -7.97
CA SER A 214 -6.06 -5.53 -7.98
C SER A 214 -5.55 -5.48 -6.54
N LEU A 215 -4.37 -6.05 -6.28
CA LEU A 215 -3.67 -5.85 -5.03
C LEU A 215 -3.20 -4.40 -4.94
N HIS A 216 -3.40 -3.76 -3.79
CA HIS A 216 -2.84 -2.45 -3.49
C HIS A 216 -2.15 -2.39 -2.12
N ALA A 217 -2.36 -3.39 -1.27
CA ALA A 217 -1.68 -3.50 0.02
C ALA A 217 -0.16 -3.61 -0.12
N LYS A 218 0.58 -2.83 0.68
CA LYS A 218 2.02 -2.92 0.85
C LYS A 218 2.29 -3.29 2.29
N SER A 219 2.67 -4.54 2.50
CA SER A 219 2.93 -5.04 3.85
C SER A 219 3.99 -6.14 3.84
N PHE A 220 4.75 -6.21 4.93
CA PHE A 220 5.77 -7.23 5.14
C PHE A 220 5.53 -7.88 6.49
N VAL A 221 5.59 -9.20 6.54
CA VAL A 221 5.60 -9.97 7.79
C VAL A 221 6.97 -10.61 7.94
N LEU A 222 7.66 -10.27 9.03
CA LEU A 222 9.02 -10.72 9.32
C LEU A 222 8.97 -11.62 10.55
N ASP A 223 9.28 -12.92 10.37
CA ASP A 223 9.35 -13.96 11.39
C ASP A 223 8.09 -14.11 12.27
N ARG A 224 6.92 -13.65 11.78
CA ARG A 224 5.66 -13.53 12.57
C ARG A 224 5.80 -12.72 13.85
N ARG A 225 6.77 -11.82 13.90
CA ARG A 225 7.06 -10.93 15.04
C ARG A 225 6.87 -9.48 14.72
N HIS A 226 7.24 -9.07 13.51
CA HIS A 226 7.11 -7.71 13.04
C HIS A 226 6.23 -7.68 11.81
N VAL A 227 5.35 -6.69 11.76
CA VAL A 227 4.50 -6.41 10.61
C VAL A 227 4.73 -4.96 10.21
N PHE A 228 5.11 -4.76 8.96
CA PHE A 228 5.13 -3.45 8.33
C PHE A 228 3.87 -3.28 7.48
N ILE A 229 3.21 -2.15 7.60
CA ILE A 229 2.06 -1.74 6.78
C ILE A 229 2.28 -0.29 6.40
N GLY A 230 2.25 0.03 5.12
CA GLY A 230 2.54 1.37 4.64
C GLY A 230 2.35 1.55 3.14
N SER A 231 3.00 2.55 2.59
CA SER A 231 2.91 2.94 1.17
C SER A 231 4.05 2.39 0.31
N LEU A 232 5.16 1.91 0.93
CA LEU A 232 6.37 1.49 0.24
C LEU A 232 6.15 0.30 -0.71
N ASN A 233 6.26 0.56 -2.02
CA ASN A 233 6.36 -0.50 -3.00
C ASN A 233 7.82 -0.98 -3.14
N LEU A 234 8.00 -2.24 -3.50
CA LEU A 234 9.33 -2.79 -3.76
C LEU A 234 9.73 -2.59 -5.23
N ASP A 235 9.86 -1.34 -5.62
CA ASP A 235 10.34 -0.91 -6.93
C ASP A 235 11.33 0.27 -6.76
N PRO A 236 12.21 0.51 -7.75
CA PRO A 236 13.25 1.54 -7.64
C PRO A 236 12.70 2.94 -7.39
N ARG A 237 11.50 3.25 -7.89
CA ARG A 237 10.89 4.56 -7.76
C ARG A 237 10.47 4.83 -6.31
N SER A 238 9.77 3.88 -5.68
CA SER A 238 9.36 4.00 -4.28
C SER A 238 10.57 4.00 -3.34
N VAL A 239 11.57 3.17 -3.60
CA VAL A 239 12.73 3.08 -2.72
C VAL A 239 13.63 4.31 -2.83
N ILE A 240 13.82 4.90 -4.02
CA ILE A 240 14.85 5.92 -4.28
C ILE A 240 14.26 7.32 -4.49
N GLU A 241 13.17 7.44 -5.24
CA GLU A 241 12.70 8.73 -5.76
C GLU A 241 11.50 9.29 -4.99
N ASN A 242 10.53 8.46 -4.63
CA ASN A 242 9.35 8.89 -3.89
C ASN A 242 9.67 9.01 -2.39
N THR A 243 8.83 9.73 -1.67
CA THR A 243 8.73 9.67 -0.21
C THR A 243 7.60 8.73 0.18
N GLU A 244 7.87 7.89 1.18
CA GLU A 244 6.97 6.85 1.68
C GLU A 244 6.77 6.96 3.18
#